data_931aeee8ffc223e56ac494b65a439a15
#
_entry.id   931aeee8ffc223e56ac494b65a439a15
#
_cell.length_a   1.000
_cell.length_b   1.000
_cell.length_c   1.000
_cell.angle_alpha   90.00
_cell.angle_beta   90.00
_cell.angle_gamma   90.00
#
_symmetry.space_group_name_H-M   'P 1'
#
loop_
_entity.id
_entity.type
_entity.pdbx_description
1 polymer ?
#
loop_
_entity_poly.entity_id
_entity_poly.type
_entity_poly.pdbx_seq_one_letter_code
_entity_poly.pdbx_strand_id
1 'polypeptide(L)'
;MVRIVKTEFYKLKRYHILWAGVALMLLSVLLTLFTSMANDGSVWDFAYLTEQVIKNNMSMIFPMCISLIAGYMISREQTDDTLKNILTVPISFKKLLTGKLIVCGVLSIIFGLICSLFTIIAEMIVGFPGFEISLALKAALQITAVNFFLYLAVLPIIALTCRRAGSFLVGVIIAFVYGYGGMFAAGNMTLANLYPITASLGMVGYRSYDTAVNWNIGTCSCSLAL
;
A
#
# COMPACT_ATOMS: atom_id res chain seq x y z
N MET A 1 -15.34 6.06 19.16
CA MET A 1 -14.48 5.79 18.00
C MET A 1 -14.37 6.98 17.05
N VAL A 2 -15.48 7.50 16.51
CA VAL A 2 -15.46 8.62 15.53
C VAL A 2 -14.65 9.82 16.00
N ARG A 3 -14.79 10.25 17.27
CA ARG A 3 -14.01 11.38 17.82
C ARG A 3 -12.50 11.12 17.81
N ILE A 4 -12.06 9.90 18.12
CA ILE A 4 -10.64 9.51 18.11
C ILE A 4 -10.10 9.58 16.68
N VAL A 5 -10.79 8.97 15.71
CA VAL A 5 -10.40 8.99 14.30
C VAL A 5 -10.31 10.43 13.79
N LYS A 6 -11.28 11.29 14.10
CA LYS A 6 -11.28 12.71 13.73
C LYS A 6 -10.08 13.46 14.30
N THR A 7 -9.74 13.21 15.57
CA THR A 7 -8.58 13.83 16.23
C THR A 7 -7.27 13.38 15.57
N GLU A 8 -7.13 12.09 15.26
CA GLU A 8 -5.95 11.56 14.58
C GLU A 8 -5.81 12.14 13.15
N PHE A 9 -6.92 12.33 12.42
CA PHE A 9 -6.90 13.04 11.14
C PHE A 9 -6.41 14.49 11.25
N TYR A 10 -6.82 15.22 12.28
CA TYR A 10 -6.33 16.59 12.50
C TYR A 10 -4.83 16.63 12.83
N LYS A 11 -4.32 15.64 13.56
CA LYS A 11 -2.88 15.50 13.84
C LYS A 11 -2.08 15.27 12.56
N LEU A 12 -2.63 14.51 11.60
CA LEU A 12 -1.98 14.21 10.32
C LEU A 12 -1.59 15.46 9.53
N LYS A 13 -2.42 16.51 9.55
CA LYS A 13 -2.10 17.78 8.88
C LYS A 13 -0.75 18.38 9.31
N ARG A 14 -0.29 18.05 10.50
CA ARG A 14 0.98 18.54 11.06
C ARG A 14 2.17 17.60 10.80
N TYR A 15 1.93 16.44 10.17
CA TYR A 15 2.96 15.45 9.93
C TYR A 15 3.54 15.57 8.54
N HIS A 16 4.77 16.05 8.45
CA HIS A 16 5.52 16.13 7.19
C HIS A 16 5.76 14.75 6.57
N ILE A 17 5.64 13.66 7.35
CA ILE A 17 5.83 12.29 6.86
C ILE A 17 4.84 11.90 5.75
N LEU A 18 3.67 12.55 5.67
CA LEU A 18 2.72 12.33 4.59
C LEU A 18 3.30 12.69 3.23
N TRP A 19 4.13 13.75 3.17
CA TRP A 19 4.81 14.14 1.95
C TRP A 19 5.83 13.08 1.50
N ALA A 20 6.47 12.38 2.45
CA ALA A 20 7.31 11.23 2.12
C ALA A 20 6.48 10.10 1.48
N GLY A 21 5.25 9.87 1.97
CA GLY A 21 4.33 8.92 1.34
C GLY A 21 3.96 9.30 -0.08
N VAL A 22 3.62 10.58 -0.33
CA VAL A 22 3.33 11.09 -1.68
C VAL A 22 4.55 10.95 -2.60
N ALA A 23 5.75 11.28 -2.10
CA ALA A 23 7.00 11.14 -2.85
C ALA A 23 7.29 9.68 -3.21
N LEU A 24 7.00 8.72 -2.32
CA LEU A 24 7.14 7.30 -2.58
C LEU A 24 6.14 6.81 -3.65
N MET A 25 4.90 7.33 -3.66
CA MET A 25 3.94 7.01 -4.72
C MET A 25 4.40 7.56 -6.08
N LEU A 26 4.93 8.78 -6.11
CA LEU A 26 5.55 9.34 -7.31
C LEU A 26 6.76 8.51 -7.77
N LEU A 27 7.61 8.10 -6.83
CA LEU A 27 8.77 7.24 -7.12
C LEU A 27 8.36 5.92 -7.75
N SER A 28 7.24 5.31 -7.32
CA SER A 28 6.69 4.07 -7.91
C SER A 28 6.43 4.24 -9.41
N VAL A 29 5.80 5.35 -9.79
CA VAL A 29 5.48 5.65 -11.19
C VAL A 29 6.75 5.99 -11.99
N LEU A 30 7.66 6.79 -11.40
CA LEU A 30 8.93 7.15 -12.05
C LEU A 30 9.81 5.92 -12.30
N LEU A 31 9.88 4.97 -11.36
CA LEU A 31 10.59 3.70 -11.56
C LEU A 31 9.97 2.89 -12.70
N THR A 32 8.65 2.89 -12.82
CA THR A 32 7.97 2.21 -13.93
C THR A 32 8.28 2.89 -15.27
N LEU A 33 8.27 4.22 -15.32
CA LEU A 33 8.67 4.96 -16.54
C LEU A 33 10.15 4.71 -16.88
N PHE A 34 11.02 4.64 -15.88
CA PHE A 34 12.43 4.31 -16.11
C PHE A 34 12.58 2.90 -16.72
N THR A 35 11.82 1.93 -16.24
CA THR A 35 11.84 0.57 -16.82
C THR A 35 11.26 0.54 -18.23
N SER A 36 10.31 1.43 -18.59
CA SER A 36 9.78 1.51 -19.95
C SER A 36 10.81 2.00 -20.99
N MET A 37 11.86 2.68 -20.53
CA MET A 37 12.95 3.11 -21.41
C MET A 37 13.95 1.97 -21.72
N ALA A 38 13.89 0.86 -21.00
CA ALA A 38 14.72 -0.30 -21.26
C ALA A 38 14.27 -1.00 -22.55
N ASN A 39 15.21 -1.25 -23.47
CA ASN A 39 14.95 -1.89 -24.75
C ASN A 39 14.93 -3.41 -24.59
N ASP A 40 13.95 -3.95 -23.85
CA ASP A 40 13.79 -5.37 -23.54
C ASP A 40 12.86 -6.12 -24.52
N GLY A 41 12.39 -5.43 -25.57
CA GLY A 41 11.46 -6.00 -26.57
C GLY A 41 10.01 -6.05 -26.11
N SER A 42 9.68 -5.57 -24.92
CA SER A 42 8.29 -5.46 -24.46
C SER A 42 7.55 -4.32 -25.19
N VAL A 43 6.31 -4.59 -25.59
CA VAL A 43 5.43 -3.57 -26.17
C VAL A 43 4.71 -2.88 -25.01
N TRP A 44 4.99 -1.59 -24.85
CA TRP A 44 4.37 -0.78 -23.80
C TRP A 44 3.07 -0.16 -24.32
N ASP A 45 2.00 -0.48 -23.64
CA ASP A 45 0.70 0.16 -23.75
C ASP A 45 0.25 0.67 -22.38
N PHE A 46 -0.87 1.38 -22.31
CA PHE A 46 -1.39 1.90 -21.05
C PHE A 46 -1.75 0.80 -20.05
N ALA A 47 -2.25 -0.35 -20.53
CA ALA A 47 -2.57 -1.48 -19.65
C ALA A 47 -1.32 -2.05 -19.00
N TYR A 48 -0.26 -2.26 -19.78
CA TYR A 48 1.02 -2.75 -19.28
C TYR A 48 1.70 -1.77 -18.33
N LEU A 49 1.64 -0.45 -18.62
CA LEU A 49 2.10 0.59 -17.70
C LEU A 49 1.43 0.45 -16.32
N THR A 50 0.10 0.33 -16.32
CA THR A 50 -0.68 0.16 -15.08
C THR A 50 -0.29 -1.09 -14.32
N GLU A 51 -0.10 -2.22 -15.01
CA GLU A 51 0.33 -3.48 -14.41
C GLU A 51 1.72 -3.37 -13.77
N GLN A 52 2.66 -2.72 -14.43
CA GLN A 52 3.99 -2.52 -13.87
C GLN A 52 3.99 -1.56 -12.68
N VAL A 53 3.16 -0.51 -12.69
CA VAL A 53 2.96 0.37 -11.53
C VAL A 53 2.43 -0.43 -10.35
N ILE A 54 1.40 -1.27 -10.54
CA ILE A 54 0.85 -2.14 -9.50
C ILE A 54 1.93 -3.09 -8.96
N LYS A 55 2.71 -3.72 -9.83
CA LYS A 55 3.79 -4.65 -9.47
C LYS A 55 4.90 -3.97 -8.64
N ASN A 56 5.39 -2.81 -9.09
CA ASN A 56 6.42 -2.06 -8.37
C ASN A 56 5.90 -1.55 -7.03
N ASN A 57 4.66 -1.07 -7.00
CA ASN A 57 4.01 -0.59 -5.79
C ASN A 57 3.83 -1.72 -4.75
N MET A 58 3.34 -2.87 -5.19
CA MET A 58 3.15 -4.06 -4.35
C MET A 58 4.46 -4.60 -3.77
N SER A 59 5.49 -4.71 -4.60
CA SER A 59 6.71 -5.44 -4.24
C SER A 59 7.55 -4.74 -3.17
N MET A 60 7.61 -3.41 -3.17
CA MET A 60 8.56 -2.68 -2.33
C MET A 60 7.95 -1.43 -1.72
N ILE A 61 7.37 -0.57 -2.55
CA ILE A 61 7.15 0.84 -2.22
C ILE A 61 6.01 1.00 -1.24
N PHE A 62 4.86 0.40 -1.50
CA PHE A 62 3.69 0.60 -0.65
C PHE A 62 3.81 -0.08 0.73
N PRO A 63 4.26 -1.36 0.85
CA PRO A 63 4.47 -1.98 2.14
C PRO A 63 5.42 -1.19 3.05
N MET A 64 6.51 -0.68 2.48
CA MET A 64 7.46 0.18 3.19
C MET A 64 6.83 1.51 3.57
N CYS A 65 6.13 2.17 2.64
CA CYS A 65 5.48 3.46 2.83
C CYS A 65 4.46 3.42 3.96
N ILE A 66 3.52 2.47 3.92
CA ILE A 66 2.44 2.40 4.92
C ILE A 66 2.97 2.01 6.29
N SER A 67 3.99 1.14 6.35
CA SER A 67 4.66 0.78 7.61
C SER A 67 5.42 1.94 8.22
N LEU A 68 6.08 2.76 7.39
CA LEU A 68 6.78 3.97 7.83
C LEU A 68 5.80 4.97 8.45
N ILE A 69 4.70 5.24 7.78
CA ILE A 69 3.70 6.21 8.24
C ILE A 69 2.99 5.72 9.50
N ALA A 70 2.52 4.48 9.50
CA ALA A 70 1.85 3.89 10.65
C ALA A 70 2.79 3.80 11.86
N GLY A 71 4.02 3.34 11.63
CA GLY A 71 5.06 3.24 12.65
C GLY A 71 5.39 4.61 13.26
N TYR A 72 5.56 5.63 12.42
CA TYR A 72 5.79 7.00 12.88
C TYR A 72 4.62 7.54 13.72
N MET A 73 3.38 7.35 13.26
CA MET A 73 2.17 7.81 13.96
C MET A 73 2.02 7.18 15.36
N ILE A 74 2.44 5.91 15.50
CA ILE A 74 2.33 5.20 16.77
C ILE A 74 3.54 5.51 17.66
N SER A 75 4.75 5.46 17.11
CA SER A 75 6.00 5.67 17.84
C SER A 75 6.13 7.08 18.41
N ARG A 76 5.67 8.09 17.69
CA ARG A 76 5.77 9.48 18.11
C ARG A 76 5.09 9.75 19.46
N GLU A 77 3.91 9.18 19.70
CA GLU A 77 3.22 9.36 20.97
C GLU A 77 3.93 8.66 22.14
N GLN A 78 4.69 7.61 21.84
CA GLN A 78 5.51 6.91 22.84
C GLN A 78 6.77 7.72 23.16
N THR A 79 7.38 8.36 22.16
CA THR A 79 8.62 9.12 22.28
C THR A 79 8.40 10.49 22.92
N ASP A 80 7.29 11.17 22.59
CA ASP A 80 6.95 12.50 23.09
C ASP A 80 6.36 12.46 24.52
N ASP A 81 6.37 11.30 25.22
CA ASP A 81 5.75 11.07 26.55
C ASP A 81 4.27 11.49 26.64
N THR A 82 3.66 11.83 25.52
CA THR A 82 2.25 12.25 25.45
C THR A 82 1.30 11.11 25.77
N LEU A 83 1.77 9.84 25.64
CA LEU A 83 1.00 8.65 25.98
C LEU A 83 0.55 8.67 27.45
N LYS A 84 1.42 9.13 28.37
CA LYS A 84 1.08 9.26 29.80
C LYS A 84 -0.07 10.23 30.01
N ASN A 85 -0.07 11.36 29.31
CA ASN A 85 -1.12 12.38 29.40
C ASN A 85 -2.44 11.90 28.74
N ILE A 86 -2.37 11.08 27.68
CA ILE A 86 -3.55 10.51 27.04
C ILE A 86 -4.19 9.42 27.92
N LEU A 87 -3.40 8.68 28.68
CA LEU A 87 -3.87 7.63 29.60
C LEU A 87 -4.54 8.20 30.86
N THR A 88 -4.42 9.50 31.17
CA THR A 88 -5.21 10.15 32.24
C THR A 88 -6.66 10.32 31.86
N VAL A 89 -6.98 10.29 30.54
CA VAL A 89 -8.35 10.25 30.03
C VAL A 89 -8.82 8.79 30.03
N PRO A 90 -10.08 8.46 30.36
CA PRO A 90 -10.57 7.08 30.40
C PRO A 90 -10.75 6.47 29.00
N ILE A 91 -9.67 6.42 28.23
CA ILE A 91 -9.58 5.82 26.87
C ILE A 91 -8.62 4.63 26.95
N SER A 92 -9.08 3.43 26.58
CA SER A 92 -8.21 2.28 26.54
C SER A 92 -7.20 2.40 25.37
N PHE A 93 -5.95 1.97 25.60
CA PHE A 93 -4.90 1.93 24.58
C PHE A 93 -5.34 1.18 23.31
N LYS A 94 -6.10 0.08 23.47
CA LYS A 94 -6.68 -0.65 22.32
C LYS A 94 -7.54 0.23 21.43
N LYS A 95 -8.41 1.07 22.01
CA LYS A 95 -9.27 1.99 21.24
C LYS A 95 -8.46 3.04 20.50
N LEU A 96 -7.39 3.56 21.11
CA LEU A 96 -6.51 4.53 20.48
C LEU A 96 -5.77 3.90 19.30
N LEU A 97 -5.17 2.72 19.51
CA LEU A 97 -4.47 1.98 18.45
C LEU A 97 -5.39 1.65 17.27
N THR A 98 -6.60 1.13 17.55
CA THR A 98 -7.59 0.86 16.50
C THR A 98 -7.96 2.13 15.73
N GLY A 99 -8.10 3.28 16.41
CA GLY A 99 -8.34 4.55 15.75
C GLY A 99 -7.24 4.94 14.77
N LYS A 100 -5.96 4.76 15.16
CA LYS A 100 -4.80 5.01 14.29
C LYS A 100 -4.77 4.06 13.08
N LEU A 101 -5.03 2.77 13.30
CA LEU A 101 -5.10 1.79 12.21
C LEU A 101 -6.21 2.12 11.22
N ILE A 102 -7.39 2.54 11.68
CA ILE A 102 -8.47 3.00 10.77
C ILE A 102 -7.99 4.19 9.92
N VAL A 103 -7.30 5.14 10.52
CA VAL A 103 -6.74 6.30 9.80
C VAL A 103 -5.71 5.87 8.77
N CYS A 104 -4.83 4.91 9.10
CA CYS A 104 -3.88 4.33 8.13
C CYS A 104 -4.60 3.62 6.97
N GLY A 105 -5.72 2.94 7.23
CA GLY A 105 -6.56 2.33 6.19
C GLY A 105 -7.15 3.39 5.23
N VAL A 106 -7.60 4.53 5.74
CA VAL A 106 -8.05 5.65 4.88
C VAL A 106 -6.88 6.26 4.11
N LEU A 107 -5.71 6.40 4.74
CA LEU A 107 -4.51 6.88 4.05
C LEU A 107 -4.08 5.95 2.92
N SER A 108 -4.23 4.63 3.07
CA SER A 108 -3.91 3.68 2.01
C SER A 108 -4.75 3.92 0.75
N ILE A 109 -6.04 4.24 0.92
CA ILE A 109 -6.93 4.61 -0.19
C ILE A 109 -6.47 5.94 -0.82
N ILE A 110 -6.15 6.95 0.00
CA ILE A 110 -5.68 8.25 -0.50
C ILE A 110 -4.39 8.09 -1.30
N PHE A 111 -3.41 7.32 -0.82
CA PHE A 111 -2.18 7.05 -1.55
C PHE A 111 -2.42 6.25 -2.83
N GLY A 112 -3.40 5.35 -2.85
CA GLY A 112 -3.83 4.66 -4.07
C GLY A 112 -4.38 5.63 -5.12
N LEU A 113 -5.22 6.58 -4.71
CA LEU A 113 -5.73 7.63 -5.58
C LEU A 113 -4.62 8.57 -6.08
N ILE A 114 -3.66 8.92 -5.23
CA ILE A 114 -2.50 9.74 -5.62
C ILE A 114 -1.63 8.98 -6.62
N CYS A 115 -1.36 7.71 -6.37
CA CYS A 115 -0.58 6.87 -7.27
C CYS A 115 -1.26 6.74 -8.64
N SER A 116 -2.59 6.52 -8.68
CA SER A 116 -3.34 6.45 -9.93
C SER A 116 -3.35 7.78 -10.69
N LEU A 117 -3.44 8.91 -9.97
CA LEU A 117 -3.33 10.23 -10.57
C LEU A 117 -1.96 10.42 -11.23
N PHE A 118 -0.87 10.08 -10.54
CA PHE A 118 0.47 10.16 -11.10
C PHE A 118 0.64 9.22 -12.31
N THR A 119 0.02 8.05 -12.32
CA THR A 119 0.04 7.12 -13.45
C THR A 119 -0.65 7.73 -14.67
N ILE A 120 -1.81 8.37 -14.49
CA ILE A 120 -2.52 9.06 -15.59
C ILE A 120 -1.71 10.25 -16.10
N ILE A 121 -1.10 11.05 -15.21
CA ILE A 121 -0.23 12.17 -15.61
C ILE A 121 0.98 11.65 -16.40
N ALA A 122 1.60 10.55 -15.96
CA ALA A 122 2.71 9.93 -16.67
C ALA A 122 2.31 9.48 -18.09
N GLU A 123 1.12 8.89 -18.23
CA GLU A 123 0.55 8.54 -19.52
C GLU A 123 0.38 9.77 -20.42
N MET A 124 -0.18 10.85 -19.88
CA MET A 124 -0.39 12.10 -20.66
C MET A 124 0.93 12.73 -21.15
N ILE A 125 2.04 12.49 -20.44
CA ILE A 125 3.36 13.01 -20.81
C ILE A 125 4.03 12.14 -21.87
N VAL A 126 3.94 10.81 -21.72
CA VAL A 126 4.65 9.84 -22.59
C VAL A 126 3.81 9.44 -23.79
N GLY A 127 2.47 9.31 -23.64
CA GLY A 127 1.54 8.98 -24.71
C GLY A 127 1.66 7.54 -25.20
N PHE A 128 1.55 6.56 -24.30
CA PHE A 128 1.53 5.15 -24.69
C PHE A 128 0.26 4.83 -25.51
N PRO A 129 0.33 3.88 -26.46
CA PRO A 129 -0.86 3.46 -27.21
C PRO A 129 -1.91 2.79 -26.31
N GLY A 130 -3.19 2.85 -26.72
CA GLY A 130 -4.27 2.14 -26.05
C GLY A 130 -4.90 2.87 -24.86
N PHE A 131 -4.67 4.17 -24.70
CA PHE A 131 -5.32 4.95 -23.65
C PHE A 131 -6.82 5.12 -23.95
N GLU A 132 -7.65 4.65 -23.02
CA GLU A 132 -9.09 4.85 -23.00
C GLU A 132 -9.53 5.30 -21.60
N ILE A 133 -10.53 6.19 -21.52
CA ILE A 133 -11.05 6.69 -20.25
C ILE A 133 -11.62 5.56 -19.39
N SER A 134 -12.27 4.58 -20.02
CA SER A 134 -12.79 3.37 -19.35
C SER A 134 -11.68 2.57 -18.68
N LEU A 135 -10.56 2.39 -19.40
CA LEU A 135 -9.37 1.69 -18.90
C LEU A 135 -8.68 2.49 -17.79
N ALA A 136 -8.60 3.81 -17.92
CA ALA A 136 -8.04 4.68 -16.89
C ALA A 136 -8.84 4.63 -15.57
N LEU A 137 -10.17 4.61 -15.64
CA LEU A 137 -11.02 4.44 -14.46
C LEU A 137 -10.84 3.07 -13.80
N LYS A 138 -10.78 2.00 -14.60
CA LYS A 138 -10.50 0.65 -14.12
C LYS A 138 -9.12 0.59 -13.44
N ALA A 139 -8.11 1.16 -14.05
CA ALA A 139 -6.75 1.25 -13.52
C ALA A 139 -6.73 1.99 -12.16
N ALA A 140 -7.41 3.14 -12.08
CA ALA A 140 -7.50 3.92 -10.84
C ALA A 140 -8.16 3.12 -9.71
N LEU A 141 -9.25 2.40 -10.01
CA LEU A 141 -9.91 1.54 -9.04
C LEU A 141 -9.02 0.37 -8.62
N GLN A 142 -8.33 -0.28 -9.56
CA GLN A 142 -7.43 -1.39 -9.26
C GLN A 142 -6.25 -0.94 -8.39
N ILE A 143 -5.55 0.14 -8.74
CA ILE A 143 -4.42 0.66 -7.96
C ILE A 143 -4.88 1.03 -6.54
N THR A 144 -6.03 1.69 -6.42
CA THR A 144 -6.56 2.12 -5.12
C THR A 144 -6.95 0.92 -4.26
N ALA A 145 -7.64 -0.07 -4.84
CA ALA A 145 -8.06 -1.27 -4.13
C ALA A 145 -6.86 -2.14 -3.73
N VAL A 146 -5.86 -2.31 -4.61
CA VAL A 146 -4.61 -3.02 -4.28
C VAL A 146 -3.95 -2.38 -3.07
N ASN A 147 -3.79 -1.05 -3.03
CA ASN A 147 -3.17 -0.36 -1.91
C ASN A 147 -3.92 -0.59 -0.59
N PHE A 148 -5.25 -0.64 -0.63
CA PHE A 148 -6.04 -0.96 0.55
C PHE A 148 -5.83 -2.41 1.01
N PHE A 149 -5.84 -3.39 0.10
CA PHE A 149 -5.58 -4.79 0.46
C PHE A 149 -4.14 -5.03 0.90
N LEU A 150 -3.16 -4.35 0.29
CA LEU A 150 -1.77 -4.38 0.75
C LEU A 150 -1.62 -3.83 2.17
N TYR A 151 -2.38 -2.77 2.52
CA TYR A 151 -2.41 -2.29 3.90
C TYR A 151 -2.90 -3.39 4.84
N LEU A 152 -3.97 -4.12 4.50
CA LEU A 152 -4.46 -5.24 5.31
C LEU A 152 -3.40 -6.35 5.46
N ALA A 153 -2.70 -6.68 4.37
CA ALA A 153 -1.62 -7.68 4.37
C ALA A 153 -0.44 -7.29 5.28
N VAL A 154 -0.13 -6.00 5.39
CA VAL A 154 0.99 -5.49 6.20
C VAL A 154 0.56 -5.15 7.64
N LEU A 155 -0.72 -5.06 7.92
CA LEU A 155 -1.28 -4.67 9.22
C LEU A 155 -0.74 -5.51 10.40
N PRO A 156 -0.57 -6.85 10.31
CA PRO A 156 0.04 -7.64 11.39
C PRO A 156 1.47 -7.21 11.71
N ILE A 157 2.27 -6.89 10.69
CA ILE A 157 3.66 -6.43 10.86
C ILE A 157 3.66 -5.08 11.60
N ILE A 158 2.81 -4.14 11.19
CA ILE A 158 2.63 -2.85 11.86
C ILE A 158 2.25 -3.07 13.33
N ALA A 159 1.25 -3.91 13.59
CA ALA A 159 0.74 -4.15 14.95
C ALA A 159 1.79 -4.79 15.88
N LEU A 160 2.65 -5.65 15.35
CA LEU A 160 3.71 -6.31 16.12
C LEU A 160 4.88 -5.38 16.40
N THR A 161 5.35 -4.65 15.39
CA THR A 161 6.55 -3.81 15.50
C THR A 161 6.31 -2.52 16.27
N CYS A 162 5.10 -2.00 16.26
CA CYS A 162 4.74 -0.79 17.00
C CYS A 162 4.54 -0.99 18.52
N ARG A 163 4.71 -2.22 19.04
CA ARG A 163 4.61 -2.50 20.48
C ARG A 163 5.79 -1.94 21.29
N ARG A 164 6.95 -1.78 20.66
CA ARG A 164 8.17 -1.26 21.31
C ARG A 164 8.51 0.12 20.76
N ALA A 165 8.74 1.07 21.65
CA ALA A 165 9.22 2.40 21.26
C ALA A 165 10.53 2.28 20.48
N GLY A 166 10.65 3.03 19.38
CA GLY A 166 11.85 3.07 18.53
C GLY A 166 12.01 1.91 17.54
N SER A 167 11.19 0.84 17.60
CA SER A 167 11.33 -0.30 16.67
C SER A 167 10.52 -0.16 15.36
N PHE A 168 9.95 1.00 15.09
CA PHE A 168 9.17 1.20 13.87
C PHE A 168 9.99 1.06 12.58
N LEU A 169 11.29 1.45 12.60
CA LEU A 169 12.19 1.25 11.46
C LEU A 169 12.41 -0.23 11.14
N VAL A 170 12.49 -1.08 12.18
CA VAL A 170 12.54 -2.54 11.99
C VAL A 170 11.27 -3.03 11.29
N GLY A 171 10.11 -2.48 11.64
CA GLY A 171 8.85 -2.77 10.95
C GLY A 171 8.86 -2.39 9.47
N VAL A 172 9.48 -1.27 9.12
CA VAL A 172 9.65 -0.84 7.73
C VAL A 172 10.52 -1.83 6.95
N ILE A 173 11.64 -2.28 7.54
CA ILE A 173 12.54 -3.25 6.90
C ILE A 173 11.83 -4.60 6.71
N ILE A 174 11.12 -5.08 7.73
CA ILE A 174 10.34 -6.33 7.64
C ILE A 174 9.26 -6.22 6.56
N ALA A 175 8.54 -5.09 6.49
CA ALA A 175 7.51 -4.86 5.48
C ALA A 175 8.10 -4.79 4.06
N PHE A 176 9.30 -4.22 3.90
CA PHE A 176 10.03 -4.22 2.64
C PHE A 176 10.37 -5.64 2.20
N VAL A 177 11.00 -6.44 3.07
CA VAL A 177 11.36 -7.85 2.78
C VAL A 177 10.10 -8.67 2.49
N TYR A 178 9.03 -8.43 3.25
CA TYR A 178 7.75 -9.08 3.06
C TYR A 178 7.12 -8.74 1.71
N GLY A 179 7.13 -7.46 1.31
CA GLY A 179 6.67 -7.03 -0.02
C GLY A 179 7.49 -7.67 -1.15
N TYR A 180 8.83 -7.65 -1.01
CA TYR A 180 9.72 -8.23 -1.99
C TYR A 180 9.54 -9.75 -2.12
N GLY A 181 9.25 -10.45 -1.02
CA GLY A 181 8.88 -11.87 -1.01
C GLY A 181 7.68 -12.19 -1.89
N GLY A 182 6.76 -11.23 -2.08
CA GLY A 182 5.64 -11.35 -3.01
C GLY A 182 6.06 -11.58 -4.47
N MET A 183 7.22 -11.07 -4.89
CA MET A 183 7.72 -11.31 -6.25
C MET A 183 8.06 -12.79 -6.48
N PHE A 184 8.61 -13.45 -5.47
CA PHE A 184 8.88 -14.89 -5.53
C PHE A 184 7.60 -15.72 -5.47
N ALA A 185 6.65 -15.31 -4.62
CA ALA A 185 5.35 -15.96 -4.52
C ALA A 185 4.55 -15.86 -5.84
N ALA A 186 4.67 -14.76 -6.56
CA ALA A 186 4.01 -14.54 -7.85
C ALA A 186 4.44 -15.52 -8.95
N GLY A 187 5.59 -16.17 -8.80
CA GLY A 187 6.07 -17.19 -9.74
C GLY A 187 5.29 -18.52 -9.72
N ASN A 188 4.46 -18.75 -8.70
CA ASN A 188 3.63 -19.94 -8.57
C ASN A 188 2.22 -19.55 -8.09
N MET A 189 1.19 -19.86 -8.88
CA MET A 189 -0.19 -19.44 -8.58
C MET A 189 -0.74 -19.98 -7.25
N THR A 190 -0.30 -21.16 -6.82
CA THR A 190 -0.69 -21.70 -5.51
C THR A 190 -0.13 -20.85 -4.37
N LEU A 191 1.16 -20.50 -4.46
CA LEU A 191 1.80 -19.61 -3.49
C LEU A 191 1.25 -18.19 -3.58
N ALA A 192 0.97 -17.70 -4.79
CA ALA A 192 0.41 -16.38 -5.02
C ALA A 192 -0.96 -16.19 -4.36
N ASN A 193 -1.79 -17.22 -4.33
CA ASN A 193 -3.09 -17.18 -3.65
C ASN A 193 -2.96 -17.26 -2.12
N LEU A 194 -1.90 -17.87 -1.59
CA LEU A 194 -1.68 -18.06 -0.15
C LEU A 194 -0.87 -16.92 0.49
N TYR A 195 -0.05 -16.22 -0.27
CA TYR A 195 0.79 -15.15 0.26
C TYR A 195 0.02 -13.83 0.32
N PRO A 196 -0.17 -13.20 1.50
CA PRO A 196 -1.11 -12.06 1.63
C PRO A 196 -0.80 -10.88 0.70
N ILE A 197 0.47 -10.59 0.42
CA ILE A 197 0.85 -9.52 -0.52
C ILE A 197 0.34 -9.81 -1.93
N THR A 198 0.57 -11.02 -2.45
CA THR A 198 0.09 -11.41 -3.79
C THR A 198 -1.39 -11.70 -3.82
N ALA A 199 -1.97 -12.20 -2.71
CA ALA A 199 -3.41 -12.37 -2.57
C ALA A 199 -4.17 -11.05 -2.72
N SER A 200 -3.56 -9.90 -2.36
CA SER A 200 -4.13 -8.58 -2.62
C SER A 200 -4.35 -8.30 -4.12
N LEU A 201 -3.51 -8.85 -4.99
CA LEU A 201 -3.68 -8.77 -6.45
C LEU A 201 -4.87 -9.62 -6.92
N GLY A 202 -5.03 -10.81 -6.33
CA GLY A 202 -6.16 -11.70 -6.61
C GLY A 202 -7.50 -11.05 -6.28
N MET A 203 -7.58 -10.26 -5.20
CA MET A 203 -8.80 -9.54 -4.80
C MET A 203 -9.26 -8.50 -5.82
N VAL A 204 -8.36 -7.96 -6.63
CA VAL A 204 -8.69 -6.96 -7.66
C VAL A 204 -8.68 -7.54 -9.08
N GLY A 205 -8.50 -8.86 -9.22
CA GLY A 205 -8.46 -9.51 -10.53
C GLY A 205 -7.30 -9.05 -11.41
N TYR A 206 -6.10 -8.85 -10.81
CA TYR A 206 -4.92 -8.45 -11.56
C TYR A 206 -4.59 -9.48 -12.65
N ARG A 207 -4.41 -9.03 -13.89
CA ARG A 207 -4.12 -9.86 -15.07
C ARG A 207 -5.11 -11.02 -15.27
N SER A 208 -6.38 -10.82 -14.90
CA SER A 208 -7.41 -11.86 -15.04
C SER A 208 -7.72 -12.26 -16.50
N TYR A 209 -7.20 -11.52 -17.47
CA TYR A 209 -7.30 -11.84 -18.90
C TYR A 209 -6.28 -12.91 -19.34
N ASP A 210 -5.23 -13.13 -18.56
CA ASP A 210 -4.20 -14.13 -18.85
C ASP A 210 -4.68 -15.51 -18.38
N THR A 211 -4.72 -16.47 -19.29
CA THR A 211 -5.16 -17.86 -19.02
C THR A 211 -4.26 -18.60 -18.02
N ALA A 212 -3.02 -18.16 -17.85
CA ALA A 212 -2.10 -18.71 -16.86
C ALA A 212 -2.40 -18.22 -15.43
N VAL A 213 -3.24 -17.16 -15.29
CA VAL A 213 -3.54 -16.53 -14.01
C VAL A 213 -4.89 -17.03 -13.49
N ASN A 214 -4.87 -17.84 -12.43
CA ASN A 214 -6.06 -18.38 -11.77
C ASN A 214 -6.14 -17.91 -10.31
N TRP A 215 -6.86 -16.80 -10.09
CA TRP A 215 -7.12 -16.29 -8.75
C TRP A 215 -8.29 -17.02 -8.10
N ASN A 216 -8.05 -17.55 -6.90
CA ASN A 216 -9.11 -18.08 -6.05
C ASN A 216 -9.45 -17.05 -4.98
N ILE A 217 -10.56 -16.32 -5.16
CA ILE A 217 -10.99 -15.25 -4.27
C ILE A 217 -11.18 -15.75 -2.82
N GLY A 218 -11.64 -17.00 -2.65
CA GLY A 218 -11.82 -17.60 -1.33
C GLY A 218 -10.50 -17.77 -0.60
N THR A 219 -9.46 -18.32 -1.24
CA THR A 219 -8.12 -18.47 -0.65
C THR A 219 -7.43 -17.13 -0.44
N CYS A 220 -7.57 -16.18 -1.38
CA CYS A 220 -7.04 -14.84 -1.24
C CYS A 220 -7.65 -14.08 -0.04
N SER A 221 -8.97 -14.16 0.13
CA SER A 221 -9.64 -13.52 1.27
C SER A 221 -9.25 -14.15 2.62
N CYS A 222 -9.14 -15.48 2.68
CA CYS A 222 -8.65 -16.17 3.88
C CYS A 222 -7.19 -15.75 4.20
N SER A 223 -6.33 -15.65 3.19
CA SER A 223 -4.95 -15.25 3.35
C SER A 223 -4.80 -13.82 3.90
N LEU A 224 -5.70 -12.90 3.50
CA LEU A 224 -5.72 -11.53 4.01
C LEU A 224 -6.34 -11.39 5.40
N ALA A 225 -7.16 -12.36 5.84
CA ALA A 225 -7.81 -12.34 7.15
C ALA A 225 -6.96 -12.95 8.27
N LEU A 226 -5.90 -13.70 7.93
CA LEU A 226 -4.93 -14.30 8.85
C LEU A 226 -3.91 -13.26 9.33
#